data_1045edb8eb7d558fc2f91e1da482f558
#
_entry.id   1045edb8eb7d558fc2f91e1da482f558
#
_cell.length_a   1.000
_cell.length_b   1.000
_cell.length_c   1.000
_cell.angle_alpha   90.00
_cell.angle_beta   90.00
_cell.angle_gamma   90.00
#
_symmetry.space_group_name_H-M   'P 1'
#
loop_
_entity.id
_entity.type
_entity.pdbx_description
1 polymer ?
#
loop_
_entity_poly.entity_id
_entity_poly.type
_entity_poly.pdbx_seq_one_letter_code
_entity_poly.pdbx_strand_id
1 'polypeptide(L)'
;IVEFNKSAVKNGTECLSRTSQLAELIAQAVPFKDKHKHPATRSFQAIRIYINAELDELESVLNSALDMLAPEGRLSIISFHSLEDRMVKHFMRKQSKGEDIPRGLPLREDQIQRNQKLKIIGKAIQPSEAEISANPRSRSAVLRIAERVK
;
A
#
# COMPACT_ATOMS: atom_id res chain seq x y z
N ILE A 1 -19.68 4.58 14.68
CA ILE A 1 -20.53 3.61 13.95
C ILE A 1 -21.21 2.66 14.91
N VAL A 2 -20.45 1.92 15.73
CA VAL A 2 -21.02 0.93 16.67
C VAL A 2 -22.00 1.57 17.66
N GLU A 3 -21.63 2.69 18.26
CA GLU A 3 -22.49 3.42 19.21
C GLU A 3 -23.73 3.98 18.53
N PHE A 4 -23.61 4.50 17.31
CA PHE A 4 -24.75 4.97 16.53
C PHE A 4 -25.76 3.85 16.29
N ASN A 5 -25.32 2.70 15.80
CA ASN A 5 -26.20 1.56 15.55
C ASN A 5 -26.83 1.00 16.84
N LYS A 6 -26.08 0.94 17.94
CA LYS A 6 -26.62 0.55 19.25
C LYS A 6 -27.72 1.51 19.73
N SER A 7 -27.49 2.81 19.56
CA SER A 7 -28.49 3.83 19.91
C SER A 7 -29.70 3.78 18.99
N ALA A 8 -29.51 3.56 17.69
CA ALA A 8 -30.58 3.40 16.72
C ALA A 8 -31.50 2.22 17.08
N VAL A 9 -30.93 1.05 17.37
CA VAL A 9 -31.68 -0.13 17.83
C VAL A 9 -32.44 0.15 19.11
N LYS A 10 -31.80 0.81 20.09
CA LYS A 10 -32.43 1.15 21.38
C LYS A 10 -33.60 2.13 21.24
N ASN A 11 -33.50 3.06 20.30
CA ASN A 11 -34.51 4.11 20.08
C ASN A 11 -35.54 3.75 19.00
N GLY A 12 -35.46 2.55 18.40
CA GLY A 12 -36.36 2.13 17.32
C GLY A 12 -36.19 2.90 16.01
N THR A 13 -35.02 3.54 15.82
CA THR A 13 -34.66 4.25 14.57
C THR A 13 -33.89 3.33 13.64
N GLU A 14 -33.88 3.65 12.33
CA GLU A 14 -33.16 2.83 11.35
C GLU A 14 -31.63 2.81 11.60
N CYS A 15 -31.04 1.64 11.55
CA CYS A 15 -29.60 1.45 11.50
C CYS A 15 -29.02 2.01 10.19
N LEU A 16 -27.70 2.22 10.15
CA LEU A 16 -27.01 2.62 8.94
C LEU A 16 -27.23 1.58 7.82
N SER A 17 -27.94 1.99 6.78
CA SER A 17 -28.26 1.16 5.61
C SER A 17 -27.69 1.72 4.30
N ARG A 18 -27.28 3.00 4.29
CA ARG A 18 -26.75 3.68 3.08
C ARG A 18 -25.35 4.24 3.33
N THR A 19 -24.54 4.24 2.28
CA THR A 19 -23.18 4.81 2.31
C THR A 19 -23.20 6.31 2.59
N SER A 20 -24.21 7.05 2.15
CA SER A 20 -24.37 8.47 2.45
C SER A 20 -24.52 8.74 3.94
N GLN A 21 -25.35 7.97 4.65
CA GLN A 21 -25.53 8.10 6.10
C GLN A 21 -24.22 7.85 6.85
N LEU A 22 -23.45 6.83 6.43
CA LEU A 22 -22.14 6.56 7.00
C LEU A 22 -21.15 7.71 6.71
N ALA A 23 -21.17 8.26 5.49
CA ALA A 23 -20.31 9.38 5.11
C ALA A 23 -20.59 10.63 5.95
N GLU A 24 -21.87 10.96 6.17
CA GLU A 24 -22.29 12.08 7.01
C GLU A 24 -21.88 11.88 8.47
N LEU A 25 -22.11 10.71 9.03
CA LEU A 25 -21.71 10.37 10.41
C LEU A 25 -20.20 10.54 10.61
N ILE A 26 -19.40 10.06 9.64
CA ILE A 26 -17.95 10.21 9.68
C ILE A 26 -17.55 11.67 9.54
N ALA A 27 -18.20 12.43 8.66
CA ALA A 27 -17.91 13.84 8.45
C ALA A 27 -18.22 14.71 9.70
N GLN A 28 -19.20 14.31 10.51
CA GLN A 28 -19.50 14.94 11.79
C GLN A 28 -18.48 14.58 12.87
N ALA A 29 -17.97 13.35 12.86
CA ALA A 29 -17.03 12.85 13.86
C ALA A 29 -15.57 13.28 13.62
N VAL A 30 -15.20 13.63 12.38
CA VAL A 30 -13.83 14.01 12.01
C VAL A 30 -13.62 15.52 12.20
N PRO A 31 -12.77 15.94 13.15
CA PRO A 31 -12.59 17.36 13.47
C PRO A 31 -11.81 18.14 12.39
N PHE A 32 -10.93 17.47 11.66
CA PHE A 32 -10.09 18.08 10.62
C PHE A 32 -10.62 17.76 9.22
N LYS A 33 -10.99 18.78 8.46
CA LYS A 33 -11.41 18.66 7.06
C LYS A 33 -10.21 18.90 6.16
N ASP A 34 -9.86 17.89 5.34
CA ASP A 34 -8.90 18.06 4.25
C ASP A 34 -9.53 18.96 3.16
N LYS A 35 -8.77 19.93 2.64
CA LYS A 35 -9.27 20.86 1.61
C LYS A 35 -9.61 20.16 0.27
N HIS A 36 -9.04 18.98 0.03
CA HIS A 36 -9.12 18.29 -1.27
C HIS A 36 -9.82 16.93 -1.22
N LYS A 37 -10.17 16.42 -0.03
CA LYS A 37 -10.78 15.09 0.13
C LYS A 37 -11.93 15.11 1.10
N HIS A 38 -12.98 14.37 0.76
CA HIS A 38 -14.09 14.18 1.69
C HIS A 38 -13.61 13.49 2.97
N PRO A 39 -14.06 13.91 4.18
CA PRO A 39 -13.60 13.34 5.46
C PRO A 39 -13.75 11.82 5.56
N ALA A 40 -14.79 11.26 4.96
CA ALA A 40 -15.05 9.83 4.96
C ALA A 40 -14.14 9.00 4.01
N THR A 41 -13.35 9.64 3.13
CA THR A 41 -12.54 8.92 2.12
C THR A 41 -11.62 7.88 2.75
N ARG A 42 -10.93 8.23 3.84
CA ARG A 42 -10.00 7.30 4.53
C ARG A 42 -10.73 6.12 5.17
N SER A 43 -11.91 6.36 5.72
CA SER A 43 -12.72 5.31 6.36
C SER A 43 -13.27 4.33 5.33
N PHE A 44 -13.78 4.83 4.21
CA PHE A 44 -14.22 3.95 3.11
C PHE A 44 -13.05 3.17 2.49
N GLN A 45 -11.89 3.80 2.35
CA GLN A 45 -10.69 3.11 1.89
C GLN A 45 -10.29 1.98 2.86
N ALA A 46 -10.30 2.23 4.16
CA ALA A 46 -9.98 1.21 5.16
C ALA A 46 -10.96 0.04 5.14
N ILE A 47 -12.26 0.32 5.01
CA ILE A 47 -13.30 -0.71 4.89
C ILE A 47 -13.09 -1.55 3.62
N ARG A 48 -12.81 -0.91 2.48
CA ARG A 48 -12.54 -1.60 1.21
C ARG A 48 -11.32 -2.52 1.31
N ILE A 49 -10.22 -2.00 1.84
CA ILE A 49 -8.98 -2.78 2.03
C ILE A 49 -9.24 -3.99 2.93
N TYR A 50 -10.01 -3.80 4.00
CA TYR A 50 -10.32 -4.88 4.93
C TYR A 50 -11.22 -5.97 4.31
N ILE A 51 -12.31 -5.56 3.64
CA ILE A 51 -13.25 -6.50 3.03
C ILE A 51 -12.61 -7.29 1.89
N ASN A 52 -11.79 -6.63 1.07
CA ASN A 52 -11.16 -7.24 -0.11
C ASN A 52 -9.81 -7.90 0.21
N ALA A 53 -9.32 -7.81 1.46
CA ALA A 53 -7.99 -8.30 1.84
C ALA A 53 -6.86 -7.78 0.90
N GLU A 54 -6.99 -6.55 0.37
CA GLU A 54 -6.14 -6.00 -0.71
C GLU A 54 -4.64 -6.06 -0.37
N LEU A 55 -4.28 -5.85 0.89
CA LEU A 55 -2.87 -5.87 1.31
C LEU A 55 -2.33 -7.30 1.43
N ASP A 56 -3.14 -8.25 1.90
CA ASP A 56 -2.74 -9.65 2.01
C ASP A 56 -2.56 -10.28 0.62
N GLU A 57 -3.46 -9.93 -0.32
CA GLU A 57 -3.32 -10.33 -1.72
C GLU A 57 -2.08 -9.72 -2.36
N LEU A 58 -1.79 -8.43 -2.11
CA LEU A 58 -0.59 -7.78 -2.61
C LEU A 58 0.69 -8.47 -2.10
N GLU A 59 0.75 -8.82 -0.81
CA GLU A 59 1.89 -9.54 -0.24
C GLU A 59 2.08 -10.91 -0.90
N SER A 60 1.01 -11.64 -1.11
CA SER A 60 1.02 -12.94 -1.80
C SER A 60 1.52 -12.81 -3.24
N VAL A 61 1.00 -11.82 -3.99
CA VAL A 61 1.42 -11.56 -5.38
C VAL A 61 2.90 -11.16 -5.45
N LEU A 62 3.40 -10.33 -4.53
CA LEU A 62 4.80 -9.93 -4.49
C LEU A 62 5.75 -11.12 -4.32
N ASN A 63 5.41 -12.04 -3.42
CA ASN A 63 6.21 -13.24 -3.19
C ASN A 63 6.16 -14.18 -4.40
N SER A 64 4.98 -14.45 -4.93
CA SER A 64 4.80 -15.30 -6.12
C SER A 64 5.50 -14.72 -7.36
N ALA A 65 5.40 -13.42 -7.58
CA ALA A 65 6.06 -12.75 -8.69
C ALA A 65 7.60 -12.89 -8.60
N LEU A 66 8.15 -12.78 -7.39
CA LEU A 66 9.58 -12.97 -7.18
C LEU A 66 10.03 -14.39 -7.53
N ASP A 67 9.24 -15.40 -7.18
CA ASP A 67 9.58 -16.81 -7.46
C ASP A 67 9.47 -17.14 -8.96
N MET A 68 8.53 -16.51 -9.66
CA MET A 68 8.32 -16.71 -11.11
C MET A 68 9.28 -15.90 -11.99
N LEU A 69 9.90 -14.87 -11.45
CA LEU A 69 10.75 -13.96 -12.23
C LEU A 69 12.07 -14.63 -12.60
N ALA A 70 12.40 -14.65 -13.89
CA ALA A 70 13.70 -15.14 -14.35
C ALA A 70 14.85 -14.21 -13.88
N PRO A 71 16.10 -14.70 -13.79
CA PRO A 71 17.27 -13.85 -13.60
C PRO A 71 17.28 -12.69 -14.60
N GLU A 72 17.65 -11.49 -14.15
CA GLU A 72 17.61 -10.23 -14.91
C GLU A 72 16.19 -9.77 -15.30
N GLY A 73 15.15 -10.53 -14.94
CA GLY A 73 13.76 -10.12 -15.11
C GLY A 73 13.41 -8.92 -14.25
N ARG A 74 12.53 -8.04 -14.74
CA ARG A 74 12.14 -6.81 -14.06
C ARG A 74 10.76 -6.91 -13.45
N LEU A 75 10.67 -6.59 -12.18
CA LEU A 75 9.42 -6.41 -11.42
C LEU A 75 9.07 -4.93 -11.40
N SER A 76 8.02 -4.55 -12.13
CA SER A 76 7.50 -3.18 -12.19
C SER A 76 6.12 -3.14 -11.56
N ILE A 77 5.95 -2.31 -10.53
CA ILE A 77 4.70 -2.25 -9.75
C ILE A 77 4.24 -0.80 -9.66
N ILE A 78 2.96 -0.59 -9.98
CA ILE A 78 2.27 0.69 -9.81
C ILE A 78 1.32 0.57 -8.63
N SER A 79 1.49 1.45 -7.65
CA SER A 79 0.63 1.59 -6.47
C SER A 79 -0.17 2.88 -6.58
N PHE A 80 -1.43 2.88 -6.12
CA PHE A 80 -2.31 4.05 -6.16
C PHE A 80 -2.56 4.68 -4.79
N HIS A 81 -2.14 4.03 -3.72
CA HIS A 81 -2.20 4.61 -2.38
C HIS A 81 -0.97 4.28 -1.53
N SER A 82 -0.79 5.09 -0.48
CA SER A 82 0.43 5.05 0.35
C SER A 82 0.67 3.74 1.10
N LEU A 83 -0.37 2.96 1.40
CA LEU A 83 -0.23 1.68 2.09
C LEU A 83 0.36 0.63 1.14
N GLU A 84 -0.16 0.53 -0.10
CA GLU A 84 0.42 -0.32 -1.14
C GLU A 84 1.87 0.07 -1.42
N ASP A 85 2.12 1.35 -1.68
CA ASP A 85 3.48 1.85 -1.97
C ASP A 85 4.47 1.52 -0.84
N ARG A 86 4.02 1.66 0.42
CA ARG A 86 4.84 1.31 1.58
C ARG A 86 5.17 -0.18 1.58
N MET A 87 4.21 -1.06 1.33
CA MET A 87 4.40 -2.50 1.29
C MET A 87 5.37 -2.89 0.18
N VAL A 88 5.16 -2.43 -1.05
CA VAL A 88 6.05 -2.66 -2.19
C VAL A 88 7.47 -2.18 -1.89
N LYS A 89 7.62 -0.97 -1.35
CA LYS A 89 8.91 -0.41 -0.95
C LYS A 89 9.62 -1.28 0.09
N HIS A 90 8.90 -1.73 1.12
CA HIS A 90 9.47 -2.58 2.16
C HIS A 90 9.87 -3.95 1.60
N PHE A 91 9.02 -4.56 0.78
CA PHE A 91 9.32 -5.82 0.10
C PHE A 91 10.59 -5.71 -0.75
N MET A 92 10.65 -4.76 -1.69
CA MET A 92 11.82 -4.56 -2.55
C MET A 92 13.10 -4.29 -1.75
N ARG A 93 13.01 -3.50 -0.67
CA ARG A 93 14.15 -3.25 0.21
C ARG A 93 14.62 -4.50 0.95
N LYS A 94 13.70 -5.29 1.50
CA LYS A 94 14.01 -6.55 2.18
C LYS A 94 14.72 -7.50 1.24
N GLN A 95 14.19 -7.69 0.04
CA GLN A 95 14.78 -8.58 -0.97
C GLN A 95 16.09 -8.05 -1.57
N SER A 96 16.32 -6.73 -1.53
CA SER A 96 17.56 -6.12 -2.02
C SER A 96 18.69 -6.08 -1.00
N LYS A 97 18.39 -6.15 0.29
CA LYS A 97 19.42 -6.20 1.34
C LYS A 97 19.96 -7.62 1.57
N GLY A 98 19.15 -8.63 1.28
CA GLY A 98 19.43 -10.00 1.68
C GLY A 98 19.23 -10.21 3.20
N GLU A 99 19.79 -11.26 3.73
CA GLU A 99 19.68 -11.59 5.16
C GLU A 99 20.40 -10.56 6.03
N ASP A 100 19.76 -10.14 7.11
CA ASP A 100 20.37 -9.27 8.11
C ASP A 100 21.43 -10.05 8.87
N ILE A 101 22.68 -9.62 8.75
CA ILE A 101 23.78 -10.22 9.51
C ILE A 101 23.78 -9.65 10.92
N PRO A 102 23.81 -10.49 11.97
CA PRO A 102 23.88 -10.02 13.33
C PRO A 102 25.09 -9.08 13.54
N ARG A 103 24.84 -7.94 14.17
CA ARG A 103 25.91 -6.97 14.49
C ARG A 103 26.91 -7.61 15.45
N GLY A 104 28.19 -7.53 15.13
CA GLY A 104 29.26 -8.01 15.98
C GLY A 104 29.92 -9.32 15.53
N LEU A 105 29.49 -9.93 14.42
CA LEU A 105 30.27 -11.03 13.83
C LEU A 105 31.47 -10.46 13.07
N PRO A 106 32.70 -10.93 13.34
CA PRO A 106 33.92 -10.49 12.66
C PRO A 106 34.04 -11.15 11.27
N LEU A 107 33.01 -10.98 10.43
CA LEU A 107 33.00 -11.47 9.06
C LEU A 107 33.54 -10.39 8.12
N ARG A 108 34.43 -10.77 7.20
CA ARG A 108 34.84 -9.91 6.10
C ARG A 108 33.72 -9.77 5.07
N GLU A 109 33.68 -8.65 4.34
CA GLU A 109 32.62 -8.40 3.34
C GLU A 109 32.56 -9.48 2.24
N ASP A 110 33.68 -10.10 1.92
CA ASP A 110 33.78 -11.23 0.96
C ASP A 110 33.19 -12.54 1.48
N GLN A 111 33.08 -12.69 2.81
CA GLN A 111 32.48 -13.86 3.46
C GLN A 111 30.96 -13.72 3.66
N ILE A 112 30.43 -12.52 3.41
CA ILE A 112 29.01 -12.21 3.55
C ILE A 112 28.29 -12.59 2.27
N GLN A 113 27.81 -13.82 2.18
CA GLN A 113 26.84 -14.21 1.16
C GLN A 113 25.50 -13.55 1.48
N ARG A 114 25.32 -12.33 0.97
CA ARG A 114 24.00 -11.69 0.99
C ARG A 114 23.14 -12.44 -0.02
N ASN A 115 22.13 -13.17 0.45
CA ASN A 115 21.10 -13.80 -0.39
C ASN A 115 20.19 -12.70 -0.99
N GLN A 116 20.81 -11.76 -1.70
CA GLN A 116 20.14 -10.68 -2.39
C GLN A 116 19.40 -11.25 -3.60
N LYS A 117 18.07 -11.14 -3.60
CA LYS A 117 17.22 -11.61 -4.68
C LYS A 117 16.85 -10.53 -5.68
N LEU A 118 16.77 -9.27 -5.22
CA LEU A 118 16.40 -8.13 -6.05
C LEU A 118 17.45 -7.02 -5.99
N LYS A 119 17.57 -6.27 -7.09
CA LYS A 119 18.30 -5.00 -7.19
C LYS A 119 17.28 -3.91 -7.51
N ILE A 120 17.17 -2.89 -6.65
CA ILE A 120 16.26 -1.76 -6.89
C ILE A 120 16.79 -0.92 -8.05
N ILE A 121 15.95 -0.63 -9.04
CA ILE A 121 16.28 0.17 -10.21
C ILE A 121 15.72 1.58 -10.03
N GLY A 122 16.60 2.54 -9.87
CA GLY A 122 16.26 3.96 -9.75
C GLY A 122 15.49 4.31 -8.48
N LYS A 123 14.79 5.44 -8.55
CA LYS A 123 13.89 5.94 -7.49
C LYS A 123 12.43 5.65 -7.86
N ALA A 124 11.52 5.85 -6.90
CA ALA A 124 10.09 5.85 -7.19
C ALA A 124 9.77 6.93 -8.24
N ILE A 125 9.00 6.55 -9.26
CA ILE A 125 8.58 7.43 -10.35
C ILE A 125 7.13 7.83 -10.10
N GLN A 126 6.86 9.12 -10.19
CA GLN A 126 5.53 9.69 -10.11
C GLN A 126 5.07 10.16 -11.49
N PRO A 127 3.77 10.26 -11.73
CA PRO A 127 3.26 10.76 -13.01
C PRO A 127 3.67 12.22 -13.25
N SER A 128 3.89 12.58 -14.50
CA SER A 128 4.14 13.95 -14.90
C SER A 128 2.87 14.81 -14.83
N GLU A 129 3.03 16.13 -14.79
CA GLU A 129 1.88 17.06 -14.84
C GLU A 129 1.03 16.87 -16.10
N ALA A 130 1.66 16.58 -17.23
CA ALA A 130 0.98 16.31 -18.49
C ALA A 130 0.12 15.03 -18.39
N GLU A 131 0.64 13.98 -17.77
CA GLU A 131 -0.10 12.73 -17.53
C GLU A 131 -1.26 12.95 -16.57
N ILE A 132 -1.07 13.69 -15.48
CA ILE A 132 -2.13 14.03 -14.53
C ILE A 132 -3.24 14.85 -15.21
N SER A 133 -2.87 15.79 -16.08
CA SER A 133 -3.82 16.60 -16.83
C SER A 133 -4.65 15.77 -17.81
N ALA A 134 -4.01 14.81 -18.49
CA ALA A 134 -4.70 13.89 -19.39
C ALA A 134 -5.53 12.83 -18.64
N ASN A 135 -5.04 12.37 -17.48
CA ASN A 135 -5.69 11.37 -16.65
C ASN A 135 -5.58 11.72 -15.16
N PRO A 136 -6.55 12.45 -14.59
CA PRO A 136 -6.52 12.85 -13.18
C PRO A 136 -6.44 11.67 -12.18
N ARG A 137 -6.80 10.45 -12.59
CA ARG A 137 -6.69 9.26 -11.75
C ARG A 137 -5.24 8.82 -11.52
N SER A 138 -4.30 9.20 -12.41
CA SER A 138 -2.87 8.88 -12.27
C SER A 138 -2.19 9.65 -11.13
N ARG A 139 -2.78 10.75 -10.64
CA ARG A 139 -2.17 11.66 -9.65
C ARG A 139 -1.54 10.98 -8.44
N SER A 140 -2.10 9.88 -7.99
CA SER A 140 -1.62 9.15 -6.81
C SER A 140 -0.77 7.92 -7.15
N ALA A 141 -0.51 7.69 -8.44
CA ALA A 141 0.27 6.55 -8.89
C ALA A 141 1.75 6.70 -8.52
N VAL A 142 2.36 5.60 -8.08
CA VAL A 142 3.79 5.50 -7.80
C VAL A 142 4.31 4.23 -8.43
N LEU A 143 5.22 4.35 -9.39
CA LEU A 143 5.89 3.21 -10.03
C LEU A 143 7.21 2.92 -9.31
N ARG A 144 7.42 1.65 -8.96
CA ARG A 144 8.69 1.12 -8.46
C ARG A 144 9.16 -0.04 -9.31
N ILE A 145 10.46 -0.10 -9.52
CA ILE A 145 11.10 -1.10 -10.38
C ILE A 145 12.22 -1.78 -9.61
N ALA A 146 12.28 -3.10 -9.72
CA ALA A 146 13.38 -3.91 -9.24
C ALA A 146 13.72 -4.99 -10.28
N GLU A 147 14.96 -5.48 -10.27
CA GLU A 147 15.48 -6.50 -11.18
C GLU A 147 15.91 -7.70 -10.35
N ARG A 148 15.61 -8.90 -10.82
CA ARG A 148 16.07 -10.14 -10.18
C ARG A 148 17.56 -10.33 -10.41
N VAL A 149 18.31 -10.57 -9.33
CA VAL A 149 19.77 -10.71 -9.42
C VAL A 149 20.20 -12.12 -9.81
N LYS A 150 19.59 -13.12 -9.22
CA LYS A 150 19.84 -14.58 -9.52
C LYS A 150 18.70 -15.42 -8.97
#